data_a80362cec0660b7507fc817043c55999
#
_entry.id   a80362cec0660b7507fc817043c55999
#
_cell.length_a   1.000
_cell.length_b   1.000
_cell.length_c   1.000
_cell.angle_alpha   90.00
_cell.angle_beta   90.00
_cell.angle_gamma   90.00
#
_symmetry.space_group_name_H-M   'P 1'
#
loop_
_entity.id
_entity.type
_entity.pdbx_description
1 polymer ?
#
loop_
_entity_poly.entity_id
_entity_poly.type
_entity_poly.pdbx_seq_one_letter_code
_entity_poly.pdbx_strand_id
1 'polypeptide(L)'
;SLVGSEMCIRDRENITNNVAQDIFPMWIGDDIFFLSDRDRTMNIFVYNTKTKQTSKVTNFTEYDVKFPSASGNTIVFENGGYIYKMDAATRQPEKVNISLASDNIYARSAIKNGAKYLTAASASPDGERVVVTARGEVFNLPSTKGVTKNITRTPGAHERDAQWSPDGKCIAYISDATGETELYLQDAVEGNPVQLTKNNDTYIRSFEWSPDSKNCLLYTSDAADDRISVD
;
A
#
# COMPACT_ATOMS: atom_id res chain seq x y z
N SER A 1 13.63 -43.19 -29.63
CA SER A 1 12.37 -43.42 -30.30
C SER A 1 11.59 -42.12 -30.38
N LEU A 2 11.55 -41.54 -31.56
CA LEU A 2 10.92 -40.24 -31.88
C LEU A 2 9.40 -40.32 -32.07
N VAL A 3 8.78 -41.46 -31.80
CA VAL A 3 7.35 -41.71 -32.06
C VAL A 3 6.45 -40.94 -31.05
N GLY A 4 6.91 -40.66 -29.83
CA GLY A 4 6.14 -39.93 -28.83
C GLY A 4 6.03 -38.43 -29.07
N SER A 5 7.02 -37.82 -29.72
CA SER A 5 7.03 -36.39 -29.99
C SER A 5 6.18 -35.97 -31.19
N GLU A 6 5.98 -36.87 -32.15
CA GLU A 6 5.12 -36.58 -33.32
C GLU A 6 3.62 -36.66 -33.00
N MET A 7 3.18 -37.49 -32.03
CA MET A 7 1.79 -37.52 -31.61
C MET A 7 1.37 -36.22 -30.89
N CYS A 8 2.26 -35.62 -30.09
CA CYS A 8 1.96 -34.35 -29.42
C CYS A 8 1.88 -33.13 -30.37
N ILE A 9 2.39 -33.27 -31.61
CA ILE A 9 2.41 -32.14 -32.58
C ILE A 9 1.18 -32.16 -33.50
N ARG A 10 0.55 -33.30 -33.70
CA ARG A 10 -0.54 -33.46 -34.68
C ARG A 10 -1.94 -33.21 -34.14
N ASP A 11 -2.18 -33.50 -32.84
CA ASP A 11 -3.50 -33.38 -32.24
C ASP A 11 -3.50 -32.21 -31.23
N ARG A 12 -3.74 -31.00 -31.75
CA ARG A 12 -3.92 -29.80 -30.92
C ARG A 12 -5.40 -29.50 -30.80
N GLU A 13 -5.91 -29.51 -29.57
CA GLU A 13 -7.25 -29.05 -29.25
C GLU A 13 -7.15 -27.77 -28.42
N ASN A 14 -7.85 -26.70 -28.84
CA ASN A 14 -8.02 -25.50 -28.02
C ASN A 14 -9.14 -25.78 -27.03
N ILE A 15 -8.77 -26.06 -25.78
CA ILE A 15 -9.72 -26.48 -24.74
C ILE A 15 -10.47 -25.31 -24.08
N THR A 16 -9.91 -24.10 -24.13
CA THR A 16 -10.53 -22.96 -23.45
C THR A 16 -11.39 -22.10 -24.37
N ASN A 17 -11.04 -22.04 -25.67
CA ASN A 17 -11.75 -21.31 -26.72
C ASN A 17 -12.28 -19.92 -26.28
N ASN A 18 -11.42 -19.13 -25.64
CA ASN A 18 -11.73 -17.83 -25.05
C ASN A 18 -10.68 -16.80 -25.51
N VAL A 19 -11.05 -15.51 -25.53
CA VAL A 19 -10.16 -14.39 -25.85
C VAL A 19 -9.29 -13.96 -24.64
N ALA A 20 -9.61 -14.45 -23.44
CA ALA A 20 -8.87 -14.19 -22.23
C ALA A 20 -7.48 -14.82 -22.24
N GLN A 21 -6.59 -14.31 -21.42
CA GLN A 21 -5.27 -14.89 -21.21
C GLN A 21 -5.38 -16.11 -20.28
N ASP A 22 -5.17 -17.30 -20.81
CA ASP A 22 -5.15 -18.56 -20.05
C ASP A 22 -3.69 -19.04 -19.93
N ILE A 23 -3.16 -19.12 -18.69
CA ILE A 23 -1.74 -19.41 -18.41
C ILE A 23 -1.57 -20.40 -17.25
N PHE A 24 -0.37 -20.94 -17.08
CA PHE A 24 0.03 -21.85 -16.01
C PHE A 24 -0.87 -23.08 -15.85
N PRO A 25 -1.00 -23.94 -16.87
CA PRO A 25 -1.82 -25.14 -16.75
C PRO A 25 -1.23 -26.15 -15.75
N MET A 26 -2.09 -26.70 -14.90
CA MET A 26 -1.76 -27.73 -13.91
C MET A 26 -2.74 -28.90 -14.10
N TRP A 27 -2.25 -30.05 -14.54
CA TRP A 27 -3.10 -31.22 -14.80
C TRP A 27 -3.14 -32.15 -13.58
N ILE A 28 -4.32 -32.31 -13.00
CA ILE A 28 -4.55 -33.16 -11.82
C ILE A 28 -5.76 -34.10 -12.11
N GLY A 29 -5.49 -35.38 -12.30
CA GLY A 29 -6.52 -36.35 -12.64
C GLY A 29 -7.21 -36.01 -13.97
N ASP A 30 -8.53 -35.83 -13.96
CA ASP A 30 -9.34 -35.44 -15.12
C ASP A 30 -9.49 -33.93 -15.28
N ASP A 31 -8.92 -33.14 -14.36
CA ASP A 31 -9.06 -31.68 -14.29
C ASP A 31 -7.76 -30.97 -14.69
N ILE A 32 -7.88 -29.94 -15.52
CA ILE A 32 -6.80 -29.02 -15.87
C ILE A 32 -7.10 -27.68 -15.22
N PHE A 33 -6.35 -27.34 -14.19
CA PHE A 33 -6.43 -26.03 -13.54
C PHE A 33 -5.52 -25.05 -14.29
N PHE A 34 -5.94 -23.79 -14.40
CA PHE A 34 -5.17 -22.74 -15.05
C PHE A 34 -5.58 -21.37 -14.53
N LEU A 35 -4.74 -20.36 -14.73
CA LEU A 35 -5.09 -18.97 -14.45
C LEU A 35 -5.77 -18.34 -15.66
N SER A 36 -6.81 -17.55 -15.42
CA SER A 36 -7.49 -16.79 -16.46
C SER A 36 -7.97 -15.43 -15.93
N ASP A 37 -7.84 -14.40 -16.78
CA ASP A 37 -8.30 -13.02 -16.53
C ASP A 37 -9.70 -12.73 -17.12
N ARG A 38 -10.47 -13.77 -17.48
CA ARG A 38 -11.79 -13.63 -18.13
C ARG A 38 -12.82 -12.83 -17.33
N ASP A 39 -12.59 -12.66 -16.02
CA ASP A 39 -13.41 -11.84 -15.12
C ASP A 39 -12.67 -10.57 -14.66
N ARG A 40 -11.70 -10.08 -15.44
CA ARG A 40 -10.82 -8.91 -15.21
C ARG A 40 -9.69 -9.16 -14.21
N THR A 41 -9.91 -9.93 -13.16
CA THR A 41 -8.89 -10.31 -12.17
C THR A 41 -8.45 -11.74 -12.46
N MET A 42 -7.14 -11.99 -12.45
CA MET A 42 -6.59 -13.31 -12.66
C MET A 42 -7.02 -14.25 -11.53
N ASN A 43 -7.77 -15.27 -11.88
CA ASN A 43 -8.28 -16.30 -10.97
C ASN A 43 -7.96 -17.71 -11.47
N ILE A 44 -8.09 -18.71 -10.60
CA ILE A 44 -7.97 -20.11 -10.98
C ILE A 44 -9.29 -20.59 -11.58
N PHE A 45 -9.19 -21.18 -12.75
CA PHE A 45 -10.26 -21.89 -13.45
C PHE A 45 -9.88 -23.36 -13.61
N VAL A 46 -10.86 -24.20 -13.85
CA VAL A 46 -10.66 -25.61 -14.11
C VAL A 46 -11.43 -26.03 -15.35
N TYR A 47 -10.78 -26.80 -16.22
CA TYR A 47 -11.38 -27.49 -17.34
C TYR A 47 -11.40 -28.99 -17.03
N ASN A 48 -12.58 -29.61 -17.08
CA ASN A 48 -12.69 -31.06 -16.91
C ASN A 48 -12.66 -31.76 -18.27
N THR A 49 -11.71 -32.67 -18.45
CA THR A 49 -11.45 -33.35 -19.73
C THR A 49 -12.56 -34.31 -20.17
N LYS A 50 -13.35 -34.85 -19.22
CA LYS A 50 -14.46 -35.75 -19.51
C LYS A 50 -15.73 -34.99 -19.87
N THR A 51 -16.09 -33.98 -19.11
CA THR A 51 -17.30 -33.19 -19.34
C THR A 51 -17.11 -32.08 -20.35
N LYS A 52 -15.84 -31.74 -20.67
CA LYS A 52 -15.44 -30.63 -21.53
C LYS A 52 -15.98 -29.26 -21.08
N GLN A 53 -16.17 -29.10 -19.78
CA GLN A 53 -16.67 -27.86 -19.20
C GLN A 53 -15.60 -27.13 -18.42
N THR A 54 -15.62 -25.79 -18.54
CA THR A 54 -14.77 -24.88 -17.78
C THR A 54 -15.59 -24.23 -16.67
N SER A 55 -15.04 -24.18 -15.47
CA SER A 55 -15.66 -23.49 -14.34
C SER A 55 -14.64 -22.66 -13.55
N LYS A 56 -15.10 -21.59 -12.90
CA LYS A 56 -14.30 -20.77 -12.02
C LYS A 56 -14.11 -21.46 -10.67
N VAL A 57 -12.90 -21.38 -10.12
CA VAL A 57 -12.54 -22.02 -8.84
C VAL A 57 -12.34 -20.98 -7.74
N THR A 58 -11.63 -19.88 -8.01
CA THR A 58 -11.37 -18.81 -7.03
C THR A 58 -12.11 -17.53 -7.41
N ASN A 59 -12.42 -16.67 -6.41
CA ASN A 59 -13.17 -15.42 -6.60
C ASN A 59 -12.47 -14.24 -5.95
N PHE A 60 -11.18 -14.04 -6.27
CA PHE A 60 -10.45 -12.85 -5.85
C PHE A 60 -10.80 -11.66 -6.76
N THR A 61 -10.97 -10.48 -6.17
CA THR A 61 -11.41 -9.27 -6.89
C THR A 61 -10.42 -8.11 -6.78
N GLU A 62 -9.58 -8.08 -5.74
CA GLU A 62 -8.63 -6.98 -5.50
C GLU A 62 -7.27 -7.24 -6.14
N TYR A 63 -6.78 -8.49 -6.04
CA TYR A 63 -5.45 -8.86 -6.51
C TYR A 63 -5.51 -10.10 -7.39
N ASP A 64 -4.60 -10.14 -8.36
CA ASP A 64 -4.43 -11.29 -9.23
C ASP A 64 -3.85 -12.48 -8.48
N VAL A 65 -4.30 -13.68 -8.82
CA VAL A 65 -3.62 -14.92 -8.44
C VAL A 65 -2.34 -15.06 -9.26
N LYS A 66 -1.22 -15.35 -8.60
CA LYS A 66 0.10 -15.44 -9.21
C LYS A 66 0.82 -16.72 -8.80
N PHE A 67 1.77 -17.12 -9.64
CA PHE A 67 2.72 -18.23 -9.37
C PHE A 67 2.07 -19.53 -8.89
N PRO A 68 1.03 -20.03 -9.55
CA PRO A 68 0.40 -21.28 -9.14
C PRO A 68 1.37 -22.45 -9.40
N SER A 69 1.37 -23.40 -8.48
CA SER A 69 2.11 -24.64 -8.60
C SER A 69 1.31 -25.77 -8.00
N ALA A 70 1.38 -26.97 -8.58
CA ALA A 70 0.66 -28.14 -8.13
C ALA A 70 1.60 -29.30 -7.80
N SER A 71 1.28 -30.02 -6.73
CA SER A 71 1.92 -31.28 -6.37
C SER A 71 0.88 -32.25 -5.79
N GLY A 72 0.73 -33.41 -6.41
CA GLY A 72 -0.37 -34.31 -6.08
C GLY A 72 -1.72 -33.61 -6.26
N ASN A 73 -2.54 -33.60 -5.24
CA ASN A 73 -3.84 -32.91 -5.23
C ASN A 73 -3.77 -31.48 -4.65
N THR A 74 -2.61 -31.00 -4.27
CA THR A 74 -2.47 -29.68 -3.65
C THR A 74 -1.98 -28.66 -4.67
N ILE A 75 -2.70 -27.54 -4.74
CA ILE A 75 -2.32 -26.35 -5.52
C ILE A 75 -1.92 -25.26 -4.52
N VAL A 76 -0.77 -24.62 -4.73
CA VAL A 76 -0.33 -23.45 -3.97
C VAL A 76 -0.20 -22.27 -4.90
N PHE A 77 -0.51 -21.09 -4.41
CA PHE A 77 -0.44 -19.85 -5.21
C PHE A 77 -0.31 -18.62 -4.29
N GLU A 78 0.02 -17.50 -4.90
CA GLU A 78 0.09 -16.19 -4.24
C GLU A 78 -1.12 -15.35 -4.61
N ASN A 79 -1.67 -14.59 -3.65
CA ASN A 79 -2.65 -13.54 -3.88
C ASN A 79 -2.49 -12.44 -2.83
N GLY A 80 -2.33 -11.19 -3.28
CA GLY A 80 -2.21 -10.02 -2.41
C GLY A 80 -1.03 -10.08 -1.41
N GLY A 81 0.08 -10.72 -1.79
CA GLY A 81 1.26 -10.89 -0.91
C GLY A 81 1.13 -12.03 0.10
N TYR A 82 0.09 -12.84 0.01
CA TYR A 82 -0.12 -14.01 0.86
C TYR A 82 -0.06 -15.31 0.08
N ILE A 83 0.44 -16.37 0.73
CA ILE A 83 0.45 -17.71 0.16
C ILE A 83 -0.85 -18.41 0.52
N TYR A 84 -1.45 -19.03 -0.47
CA TYR A 84 -2.64 -19.87 -0.34
C TYR A 84 -2.33 -21.30 -0.75
N LYS A 85 -2.98 -22.24 -0.11
CA LYS A 85 -3.05 -23.64 -0.52
C LYS A 85 -4.50 -24.02 -0.81
N MET A 86 -4.71 -24.92 -1.73
CA MET A 86 -6.02 -25.44 -2.11
C MET A 86 -5.90 -26.91 -2.47
N ASP A 87 -6.80 -27.73 -2.00
CA ASP A 87 -6.95 -29.12 -2.49
C ASP A 87 -7.81 -29.13 -3.76
N ALA A 88 -7.36 -29.84 -4.78
CA ALA A 88 -8.00 -29.89 -6.10
C ALA A 88 -9.41 -30.48 -6.06
N ALA A 89 -9.73 -31.37 -5.10
CA ALA A 89 -11.05 -31.97 -4.96
C ALA A 89 -12.04 -31.05 -4.26
N THR A 90 -11.61 -30.42 -3.15
CA THR A 90 -12.49 -29.50 -2.38
C THR A 90 -12.58 -28.12 -3.01
N ARG A 91 -11.56 -27.71 -3.76
CA ARG A 91 -11.49 -26.40 -4.46
C ARG A 91 -11.69 -25.20 -3.54
N GLN A 92 -11.33 -25.33 -2.26
CA GLN A 92 -11.42 -24.24 -1.28
C GLN A 92 -10.03 -23.70 -0.99
N PRO A 93 -9.75 -22.41 -1.32
CA PRO A 93 -8.49 -21.78 -1.00
C PRO A 93 -8.40 -21.47 0.50
N GLU A 94 -7.28 -21.82 1.11
CA GLU A 94 -6.96 -21.54 2.50
C GLU A 94 -5.67 -20.74 2.57
N LYS A 95 -5.68 -19.60 3.28
CA LYS A 95 -4.49 -18.80 3.50
C LYS A 95 -3.53 -19.53 4.43
N VAL A 96 -2.26 -19.64 4.01
CA VAL A 96 -1.22 -20.26 4.82
C VAL A 96 -0.72 -19.27 5.87
N ASN A 97 -0.89 -19.62 7.15
CA ASN A 97 -0.37 -18.82 8.24
C ASN A 97 1.13 -19.11 8.43
N ILE A 98 1.96 -18.12 8.13
CA ILE A 98 3.40 -18.20 8.30
C ILE A 98 3.78 -17.30 9.48
N SER A 99 4.40 -17.88 10.50
CA SER A 99 4.97 -17.13 11.61
C SER A 99 6.49 -17.25 11.57
N LEU A 100 7.16 -16.12 11.73
CA LEU A 100 8.60 -16.04 11.81
C LEU A 100 9.01 -15.68 13.24
N ALA A 101 9.70 -16.56 13.91
CA ALA A 101 10.38 -16.25 15.15
C ALA A 101 11.72 -15.57 14.81
N SER A 102 11.75 -14.25 14.83
CA SER A 102 12.92 -13.45 14.52
C SER A 102 13.12 -12.36 15.56
N ASP A 103 14.37 -12.09 15.91
CA ASP A 103 14.72 -10.96 16.79
C ASP A 103 14.46 -9.58 16.20
N ASN A 104 14.14 -9.51 14.91
CA ASN A 104 13.85 -8.29 14.16
C ASN A 104 14.79 -7.11 14.48
N ILE A 105 16.10 -7.38 14.45
CA ILE A 105 17.15 -6.44 14.87
C ILE A 105 17.00 -5.08 14.17
N TYR A 106 16.59 -5.08 12.90
CA TYR A 106 16.41 -3.87 12.12
C TYR A 106 15.09 -3.10 12.43
N ALA A 107 14.12 -3.77 13.07
CA ALA A 107 12.87 -3.15 13.51
C ALA A 107 12.94 -2.61 14.95
N ARG A 108 14.07 -2.85 15.66
CA ARG A 108 14.25 -2.33 17.02
C ARG A 108 14.43 -0.82 17.01
N SER A 109 13.85 -0.16 17.99
CA SER A 109 14.02 1.28 18.18
C SER A 109 15.49 1.62 18.37
N ALA A 110 16.00 2.59 17.63
CA ALA A 110 17.38 3.06 17.73
C ALA A 110 17.41 4.59 17.75
N ILE A 111 18.29 5.14 18.58
CA ILE A 111 18.55 6.59 18.59
C ILE A 111 19.51 6.92 17.44
N LYS A 112 19.09 7.80 16.54
CA LYS A 112 19.91 8.23 15.40
C LYS A 112 19.99 9.73 15.36
N ASN A 113 21.09 10.27 14.79
CA ASN A 113 21.21 11.69 14.53
C ASN A 113 20.22 12.08 13.41
N GLY A 114 19.20 12.89 13.78
CA GLY A 114 18.14 13.34 12.89
C GLY A 114 18.49 14.53 12.00
N ALA A 115 19.61 15.23 12.24
CA ALA A 115 19.93 16.51 11.59
C ALA A 115 19.91 16.44 10.05
N LYS A 116 20.37 15.34 9.46
CA LYS A 116 20.36 15.13 8.00
C LYS A 116 18.99 14.81 7.39
N TYR A 117 17.99 14.62 8.22
CA TYR A 117 16.63 14.26 7.80
C TYR A 117 15.61 15.38 8.05
N LEU A 118 16.09 16.54 8.50
CA LEU A 118 15.25 17.72 8.67
C LEU A 118 14.77 18.24 7.31
N THR A 119 13.47 18.41 7.18
CA THR A 119 12.84 18.90 5.94
C THR A 119 12.17 20.26 6.12
N ALA A 120 11.69 20.57 7.32
CA ALA A 120 11.08 21.84 7.65
C ALA A 120 11.36 22.21 9.12
N ALA A 121 11.36 23.50 9.42
CA ALA A 121 11.50 24.03 10.77
C ALA A 121 10.72 25.34 10.92
N SER A 122 10.00 25.50 12.03
CA SER A 122 9.26 26.71 12.37
C SER A 122 9.47 27.05 13.85
N ALA A 123 9.86 28.29 14.14
CA ALA A 123 10.01 28.75 15.51
C ALA A 123 8.65 29.13 16.11
N SER A 124 8.47 28.88 17.42
CA SER A 124 7.32 29.42 18.15
C SER A 124 7.41 30.96 18.23
N PRO A 125 6.28 31.66 18.28
CA PRO A 125 6.27 33.14 18.34
C PRO A 125 7.03 33.75 19.53
N ASP A 126 7.10 33.01 20.64
CA ASP A 126 7.86 33.39 21.85
C ASP A 126 9.35 33.05 21.75
N GLY A 127 9.78 32.30 20.72
CA GLY A 127 11.16 31.85 20.54
C GLY A 127 11.63 30.77 21.50
N GLU A 128 10.78 30.23 22.35
CA GLU A 128 11.17 29.21 23.33
C GLU A 128 11.24 27.80 22.75
N ARG A 129 10.56 27.56 21.63
CA ARG A 129 10.49 26.24 21.01
C ARG A 129 10.63 26.32 19.47
N VAL A 130 11.00 25.19 18.88
CA VAL A 130 11.04 25.01 17.44
C VAL A 130 10.33 23.70 17.10
N VAL A 131 9.39 23.73 16.18
CA VAL A 131 8.86 22.53 15.58
C VAL A 131 9.68 22.17 14.35
N VAL A 132 10.01 20.91 14.20
CA VAL A 132 10.75 20.38 13.02
C VAL A 132 10.08 19.16 12.50
N THR A 133 10.17 18.98 11.19
CA THR A 133 9.77 17.75 10.54
C THR A 133 10.99 16.95 10.15
N ALA A 134 11.05 15.70 10.55
CA ALA A 134 12.15 14.79 10.25
C ALA A 134 11.66 13.36 10.07
N ARG A 135 11.99 12.74 8.94
CA ARG A 135 11.62 11.35 8.60
C ARG A 135 10.12 11.06 8.64
N GLY A 136 9.30 12.03 8.29
CA GLY A 136 7.85 11.88 8.31
C GLY A 136 7.21 12.01 9.69
N GLU A 137 7.95 12.49 10.69
CA GLU A 137 7.42 12.75 12.03
C GLU A 137 7.64 14.19 12.43
N VAL A 138 6.78 14.74 13.29
CA VAL A 138 6.89 16.11 13.78
C VAL A 138 7.43 16.13 15.22
N PHE A 139 8.51 16.85 15.42
CA PHE A 139 9.17 17.00 16.71
C PHE A 139 9.08 18.44 17.20
N ASN A 140 8.77 18.61 18.48
CA ASN A 140 8.76 19.90 19.17
C ASN A 140 9.98 19.96 20.10
N LEU A 141 10.95 20.81 19.75
CA LEU A 141 12.24 20.97 20.43
C LEU A 141 12.27 22.26 21.25
N PRO A 142 12.87 22.25 22.45
CA PRO A 142 13.16 23.47 23.16
C PRO A 142 14.34 24.22 22.50
N SER A 143 14.30 25.56 22.47
CA SER A 143 15.38 26.39 21.91
C SER A 143 16.66 26.36 22.75
N THR A 144 16.54 26.10 24.06
CA THR A 144 17.68 26.03 24.98
C THR A 144 17.73 24.71 25.72
N LYS A 145 17.10 24.61 26.90
CA LYS A 145 17.06 23.40 27.74
C LYS A 145 15.64 22.86 27.83
N GLY A 146 15.49 21.55 27.76
CA GLY A 146 14.18 20.91 27.88
C GLY A 146 14.14 19.56 27.17
N VAL A 147 12.94 19.00 27.10
CA VAL A 147 12.69 17.71 26.48
C VAL A 147 12.16 17.90 25.06
N THR A 148 12.77 17.19 24.11
CA THR A 148 12.23 17.04 22.76
C THR A 148 11.05 16.09 22.80
N LYS A 149 9.91 16.49 22.25
CA LYS A 149 8.72 15.66 22.12
C LYS A 149 8.50 15.30 20.67
N ASN A 150 8.30 14.02 20.35
CA ASN A 150 7.67 13.61 19.10
C ASN A 150 6.15 13.78 19.31
N ILE A 151 5.51 14.64 18.54
CA ILE A 151 4.11 15.00 18.74
C ILE A 151 3.15 14.17 17.91
N THR A 152 3.59 13.62 16.78
CA THR A 152 2.74 12.82 15.88
C THR A 152 2.74 11.33 16.24
N ARG A 153 3.90 10.72 16.40
CA ARG A 153 4.06 9.28 16.75
C ARG A 153 3.27 8.35 15.84
N THR A 154 3.30 8.62 14.55
CA THR A 154 2.52 7.93 13.51
C THR A 154 3.43 7.18 12.54
N PRO A 155 4.03 6.04 12.93
CA PRO A 155 5.06 5.36 12.12
C PRO A 155 4.56 4.87 10.76
N GLY A 156 3.26 4.84 10.53
CA GLY A 156 2.63 4.46 9.26
C GLY A 156 2.23 5.62 8.36
N ALA A 157 2.46 6.87 8.81
CA ALA A 157 2.14 8.09 8.07
C ALA A 157 3.37 8.93 7.81
N HIS A 158 3.27 9.88 6.88
CA HIS A 158 4.34 10.82 6.56
C HIS A 158 3.86 12.24 6.79
N GLU A 159 4.37 12.85 7.88
CA GLU A 159 4.12 14.24 8.20
C GLU A 159 5.18 15.16 7.59
N ARG A 160 4.74 16.35 7.15
CA ARG A 160 5.60 17.37 6.57
C ARG A 160 5.11 18.78 6.82
N ASP A 161 5.97 19.74 6.59
CA ASP A 161 5.69 21.19 6.62
C ASP A 161 5.06 21.68 7.91
N ALA A 162 5.52 21.15 9.06
CA ALA A 162 4.98 21.55 10.36
C ALA A 162 5.30 23.02 10.68
N GLN A 163 4.29 23.79 11.05
CA GLN A 163 4.39 25.21 11.39
C GLN A 163 3.60 25.55 12.67
N TRP A 164 4.16 26.47 13.46
CA TRP A 164 3.45 27.11 14.54
C TRP A 164 2.39 28.06 14.02
N SER A 165 1.24 28.11 14.70
CA SER A 165 0.31 29.23 14.52
C SER A 165 0.92 30.53 14.99
N PRO A 166 0.62 31.70 14.38
CA PRO A 166 1.13 33.00 14.80
C PRO A 166 0.83 33.37 16.27
N ASP A 167 -0.23 32.82 16.84
CA ASP A 167 -0.58 33.02 18.27
C ASP A 167 0.10 32.01 19.22
N GLY A 168 0.86 31.05 18.70
CA GLY A 168 1.62 30.07 19.47
C GLY A 168 0.79 28.98 20.15
N LYS A 169 -0.51 28.84 19.85
CA LYS A 169 -1.36 27.87 20.52
C LYS A 169 -1.39 26.50 19.86
N CYS A 170 -1.20 26.48 18.55
CA CYS A 170 -1.35 25.28 17.75
C CYS A 170 -0.16 25.06 16.82
N ILE A 171 0.00 23.81 16.40
CA ILE A 171 0.92 23.38 15.35
C ILE A 171 0.08 22.75 14.24
N ALA A 172 0.22 23.24 13.01
CA ALA A 172 -0.38 22.62 11.84
C ALA A 172 0.69 21.88 11.06
N TYR A 173 0.31 20.79 10.40
CA TYR A 173 1.15 19.98 9.54
C TYR A 173 0.32 19.21 8.52
N ILE A 174 0.95 18.81 7.43
CA ILE A 174 0.34 17.95 6.41
C ILE A 174 0.70 16.50 6.74
N SER A 175 -0.28 15.58 6.67
CA SER A 175 -0.08 14.13 6.87
C SER A 175 -0.88 13.33 5.86
N ASP A 176 -0.38 12.18 5.49
CA ASP A 176 -1.04 11.19 4.64
C ASP A 176 -1.68 10.02 5.44
N ALA A 177 -1.91 10.22 6.74
CA ALA A 177 -2.45 9.20 7.65
C ALA A 177 -3.79 8.58 7.20
N THR A 178 -4.55 9.28 6.36
CA THR A 178 -5.83 8.81 5.79
C THR A 178 -5.70 8.19 4.40
N GLY A 179 -4.49 8.10 3.88
CA GLY A 179 -4.21 7.63 2.52
C GLY A 179 -4.04 8.76 1.51
N GLU A 180 -4.55 9.96 1.82
CA GLU A 180 -4.39 11.19 1.03
C GLU A 180 -3.77 12.30 1.90
N THR A 181 -3.18 13.31 1.23
CA THR A 181 -2.54 14.42 1.96
C THR A 181 -3.59 15.38 2.53
N GLU A 182 -3.61 15.49 3.84
CA GLU A 182 -4.56 16.32 4.58
C GLU A 182 -3.87 17.25 5.55
N LEU A 183 -4.51 18.40 5.84
CA LEU A 183 -4.04 19.34 6.87
C LEU A 183 -4.57 18.91 8.24
N TYR A 184 -3.65 18.79 9.18
CA TYR A 184 -3.94 18.49 10.58
C TYR A 184 -3.57 19.66 11.48
N LEU A 185 -4.30 19.81 12.56
CA LEU A 185 -4.06 20.78 13.62
C LEU A 185 -3.90 20.05 14.95
N GLN A 186 -2.90 20.41 15.72
CA GLN A 186 -2.68 19.88 17.05
C GLN A 186 -2.40 21.01 18.04
N ASP A 187 -2.94 20.90 19.26
CA ASP A 187 -2.60 21.82 20.35
C ASP A 187 -1.10 21.74 20.66
N ALA A 188 -0.48 22.88 20.92
CA ALA A 188 0.97 23.00 21.12
C ALA A 188 1.47 22.33 22.40
N VAL A 189 0.61 22.18 23.39
CA VAL A 189 0.94 21.63 24.72
C VAL A 189 0.61 20.14 24.80
N GLU A 190 -0.65 19.79 24.63
CA GLU A 190 -1.17 18.42 24.66
C GLU A 190 -2.48 18.36 23.89
N GLY A 191 -2.70 17.30 23.13
CA GLY A 191 -3.96 17.10 22.44
C GLY A 191 -3.84 16.04 21.34
N ASN A 192 -5.00 15.50 20.96
CA ASN A 192 -5.09 14.65 19.78
C ASN A 192 -5.14 15.54 18.53
N PRO A 193 -4.52 15.14 17.42
CA PRO A 193 -4.60 15.88 16.18
C PRO A 193 -6.04 15.91 15.65
N VAL A 194 -6.42 17.04 15.09
CA VAL A 194 -7.72 17.26 14.43
C VAL A 194 -7.46 17.42 12.93
N GLN A 195 -8.06 16.57 12.12
CA GLN A 195 -8.02 16.70 10.66
C GLN A 195 -8.91 17.88 10.24
N LEU A 196 -8.33 18.87 9.56
CA LEU A 196 -9.03 20.07 9.08
C LEU A 196 -9.61 19.91 7.69
N THR A 197 -8.95 19.17 6.82
CA THR A 197 -9.36 18.98 5.42
C THR A 197 -9.80 17.53 5.18
N LYS A 198 -10.61 17.33 4.16
CA LYS A 198 -11.03 16.02 3.65
C LYS A 198 -11.04 16.10 2.12
N ASN A 199 -9.86 16.27 1.54
CA ASN A 199 -9.67 16.43 0.10
C ASN A 199 -9.23 15.09 -0.50
N ASN A 200 -10.18 14.32 -0.99
CA ASN A 200 -9.88 13.03 -1.61
C ASN A 200 -9.36 13.16 -3.06
N ASP A 201 -9.41 14.36 -3.65
CA ASP A 201 -9.17 14.55 -5.09
C ASP A 201 -7.94 15.43 -5.40
N THR A 202 -7.34 16.07 -4.41
CA THR A 202 -6.24 17.02 -4.63
C THR A 202 -5.08 16.81 -3.65
N TYR A 203 -3.85 16.91 -4.18
CA TYR A 203 -2.64 16.85 -3.35
C TYR A 203 -2.36 18.22 -2.73
N ILE A 204 -2.29 18.30 -1.38
CA ILE A 204 -1.89 19.52 -0.67
C ILE A 204 -0.39 19.62 -0.71
N ARG A 205 0.16 20.62 -1.42
CA ARG A 205 1.62 20.86 -1.54
C ARG A 205 2.20 21.54 -0.31
N SER A 206 1.56 22.61 0.13
CA SER A 206 1.95 23.43 1.28
C SER A 206 0.77 24.22 1.82
N PHE A 207 0.97 24.85 2.95
CA PHE A 207 -0.01 25.78 3.53
C PHE A 207 0.69 26.97 4.17
N GLU A 208 -0.07 28.06 4.36
CA GLU A 208 0.36 29.28 5.04
C GLU A 208 -0.69 29.73 6.02
N TRP A 209 -0.26 30.13 7.21
CA TRP A 209 -1.15 30.68 8.23
C TRP A 209 -1.56 32.13 7.89
N SER A 210 -2.83 32.48 8.17
CA SER A 210 -3.22 33.89 8.26
C SER A 210 -2.61 34.53 9.51
N PRO A 211 -2.29 35.83 9.47
CA PRO A 211 -1.68 36.53 10.61
C PRO A 211 -2.52 36.50 11.89
N ASP A 212 -3.84 36.34 11.78
CA ASP A 212 -4.78 36.27 12.91
C ASP A 212 -4.95 34.83 13.45
N SER A 213 -4.21 33.85 12.95
CA SER A 213 -4.27 32.44 13.34
C SER A 213 -5.61 31.74 13.12
N LYS A 214 -6.53 32.31 12.33
CA LYS A 214 -7.87 31.77 12.16
C LYS A 214 -8.05 30.94 10.88
N ASN A 215 -7.19 31.19 9.89
CA ASN A 215 -7.31 30.55 8.58
C ASN A 215 -5.96 30.03 8.12
N CYS A 216 -6.00 29.03 7.24
CA CYS A 216 -4.85 28.57 6.48
C CYS A 216 -5.17 28.67 4.98
N LEU A 217 -4.23 29.25 4.22
CA LEU A 217 -4.26 29.19 2.77
C LEU A 217 -3.58 27.89 2.34
N LEU A 218 -4.24 27.10 1.51
CA LEU A 218 -3.70 25.85 0.98
C LEU A 218 -3.23 26.02 -0.45
N TYR A 219 -2.08 25.43 -0.76
CA TYR A 219 -1.61 25.22 -2.13
C TYR A 219 -1.86 23.78 -2.51
N THR A 220 -2.77 23.58 -3.45
CA THR A 220 -3.15 22.25 -3.95
C THR A 220 -2.70 22.11 -5.40
N SER A 221 -2.45 20.86 -5.85
CA SER A 221 -2.29 20.54 -7.25
C SER A 221 -3.43 19.62 -7.68
N ASP A 222 -4.15 19.99 -8.73
CA ASP A 222 -5.04 19.08 -9.42
C ASP A 222 -4.20 18.01 -10.13
N ALA A 223 -4.62 16.75 -10.03
CA ALA A 223 -3.99 15.64 -10.76
C ALA A 223 -4.04 15.82 -12.30
N ALA A 224 -4.79 16.80 -12.79
CA ALA A 224 -4.92 17.15 -14.19
C ALA A 224 -3.84 18.14 -14.70
N ASP A 225 -3.16 18.87 -13.81
CA ASP A 225 -2.20 19.94 -14.18
C ASP A 225 -0.76 19.42 -14.41
N ASP A 226 -0.49 18.16 -14.15
CA ASP A 226 0.81 17.52 -14.42
C ASP A 226 1.01 17.11 -15.90
N ARG A 227 0.17 17.58 -16.82
CA ARG A 227 0.48 17.51 -18.25
C ARG A 227 1.48 18.60 -18.62
N ILE A 228 2.75 18.31 -18.42
CA ILE A 228 3.83 19.03 -19.08
C ILE A 228 3.65 18.80 -20.58
N SER A 229 3.10 19.78 -21.30
CA SER A 229 3.21 19.83 -22.75
C SER A 229 4.67 20.15 -23.04
N VAL A 230 5.40 19.17 -23.51
CA VAL A 230 6.71 19.39 -24.14
C VAL A 230 6.39 19.74 -25.60
N ASP A 231 6.46 21.03 -25.96
CA ASP A 231 6.55 21.50 -27.32
C ASP A 231 7.94 21.23 -27.88
#